data_63457205196188691d3f5f61594a454f
#
_entry.id   63457205196188691d3f5f61594a454f
#
_cell.length_a   1.000
_cell.length_b   1.000
_cell.length_c   1.000
_cell.angle_alpha   90.00
_cell.angle_beta   90.00
_cell.angle_gamma   90.00
#
_symmetry.space_group_name_H-M   'P 1'
#
loop_
_entity.id
_entity.type
_entity.pdbx_description
1 polymer ?
#
loop_
_entity_poly.entity_id
_entity_poly.type
_entity_poly.pdbx_seq_one_letter_code
_entity_poly.pdbx_strand_id
1 'polypeptide(L)'
;MKELELGSGVILRPAGIADLPGLLKVCLETGDSGKDASQLHKLPDLLGEIYVSPYVIYQPDFAYALMDQDKTVGYLLAALDTKSFENKLINDYWPGLKSKYRLIPDSITKNDQDLLSELQKQGLSSTDLTSKYPSHLHIDIIGEYQGNGYGKTMITYLLDRLKEAGSIGVHLHMAVSNDRARYFYRSFGFVEISEDENECIMGLSF
;
A
#
# COMPACT_ATOMS: atom_id res chain seq x y z
N MET A 1 -1.63 -14.63 14.91
CA MET A 1 -0.95 -13.36 15.20
C MET A 1 -1.76 -12.57 16.19
N LYS A 2 -1.14 -11.87 17.16
CA LYS A 2 -1.88 -11.07 18.17
C LYS A 2 -2.23 -9.70 17.59
N GLU A 3 -3.39 -9.19 18.00
CA GLU A 3 -3.76 -7.79 17.80
C GLU A 3 -2.79 -6.88 18.57
N LEU A 4 -2.47 -5.72 18.01
CA LEU A 4 -1.65 -4.70 18.65
C LEU A 4 -2.55 -3.52 19.02
N GLU A 5 -2.73 -3.28 20.32
CA GLU A 5 -3.44 -2.11 20.81
C GLU A 5 -2.59 -0.84 20.65
N LEU A 6 -3.17 0.21 20.06
CA LEU A 6 -2.49 1.47 19.78
C LEU A 6 -2.97 2.61 20.67
N GLY A 7 -3.89 2.31 21.59
CA GLY A 7 -4.52 3.28 22.49
C GLY A 7 -5.86 3.80 21.94
N SER A 8 -6.66 4.39 22.82
CA SER A 8 -7.97 4.96 22.51
C SER A 8 -8.96 3.99 21.84
N GLY A 9 -8.80 2.68 22.04
CA GLY A 9 -9.65 1.65 21.42
C GLY A 9 -9.28 1.31 19.98
N VAL A 10 -8.21 1.94 19.45
CA VAL A 10 -7.71 1.64 18.11
C VAL A 10 -6.74 0.46 18.16
N ILE A 11 -6.97 -0.51 17.27
CA ILE A 11 -6.15 -1.73 17.17
C ILE A 11 -5.62 -1.93 15.75
N LEU A 12 -4.42 -2.52 15.65
CA LEU A 12 -3.89 -3.08 14.41
C LEU A 12 -4.02 -4.60 14.49
N ARG A 13 -4.75 -5.18 13.55
CA ARG A 13 -4.94 -6.64 13.48
C ARG A 13 -4.67 -7.19 12.08
N PRO A 14 -4.41 -8.49 11.93
CA PRO A 14 -4.34 -9.10 10.62
C PRO A 14 -5.61 -8.82 9.80
N ALA A 15 -5.42 -8.48 8.54
CA ALA A 15 -6.50 -8.29 7.59
C ALA A 15 -6.80 -9.57 6.83
N GLY A 16 -8.07 -9.79 6.50
CA GLY A 16 -8.55 -10.88 5.68
C GLY A 16 -9.44 -10.41 4.55
N ILE A 17 -9.89 -11.34 3.71
CA ILE A 17 -10.77 -11.05 2.55
C ILE A 17 -12.04 -10.29 2.97
N ALA A 18 -12.59 -10.58 4.15
CA ALA A 18 -13.78 -9.90 4.67
C ALA A 18 -13.55 -8.40 4.94
N ASP A 19 -12.29 -7.97 5.14
CA ASP A 19 -11.94 -6.57 5.40
C ASP A 19 -11.78 -5.75 4.13
N LEU A 20 -11.68 -6.39 2.95
CA LEU A 20 -11.45 -5.70 1.68
C LEU A 20 -12.36 -4.49 1.46
N PRO A 21 -13.67 -4.53 1.69
CA PRO A 21 -14.50 -3.35 1.47
C PRO A 21 -14.06 -2.12 2.27
N GLY A 22 -13.68 -2.32 3.54
CA GLY A 22 -13.17 -1.24 4.40
C GLY A 22 -11.78 -0.76 3.97
N LEU A 23 -10.90 -1.67 3.60
CA LEU A 23 -9.53 -1.35 3.16
C LEU A 23 -9.52 -0.60 1.82
N LEU A 24 -10.36 -1.02 0.84
CA LEU A 24 -10.51 -0.34 -0.43
C LEU A 24 -11.04 1.09 -0.23
N LYS A 25 -12.00 1.25 0.70
CA LYS A 25 -12.52 2.56 1.07
C LYS A 25 -11.42 3.46 1.63
N VAL A 26 -10.61 2.97 2.57
CA VAL A 26 -9.46 3.72 3.09
C VAL A 26 -8.50 4.13 1.96
N CYS A 27 -8.17 3.20 1.05
CA CYS A 27 -7.32 3.49 -0.09
C CYS A 27 -7.85 4.65 -0.94
N LEU A 28 -9.15 4.67 -1.21
CA LEU A 28 -9.79 5.76 -1.96
C LEU A 28 -9.81 7.07 -1.16
N GLU A 29 -10.12 7.03 0.15
CA GLU A 29 -10.16 8.20 1.03
C GLU A 29 -8.77 8.78 1.35
N THR A 30 -7.69 8.13 0.91
CA THR A 30 -6.30 8.59 1.08
C THR A 30 -5.52 8.69 -0.24
N GLY A 31 -6.15 8.35 -1.36
CA GLY A 31 -5.50 8.15 -2.66
C GLY A 31 -4.95 9.41 -3.32
N ASP A 32 -5.30 10.62 -2.84
CA ASP A 32 -4.72 11.88 -3.29
C ASP A 32 -3.63 12.36 -2.31
N SER A 33 -2.49 11.68 -2.31
CA SER A 33 -1.35 12.01 -1.42
C SER A 33 -1.76 12.13 0.05
N GLY A 34 -2.60 11.20 0.51
CA GLY A 34 -3.13 11.16 1.89
C GLY A 34 -4.42 11.96 2.09
N LYS A 35 -5.01 12.50 1.02
CA LYS A 35 -6.31 13.17 1.00
C LYS A 35 -7.36 12.32 0.29
N ASP A 36 -8.62 12.64 0.48
CA ASP A 36 -9.75 11.95 -0.14
C ASP A 36 -9.77 12.12 -1.66
N ALA A 37 -9.63 11.01 -2.38
CA ALA A 37 -9.67 10.90 -3.83
C ALA A 37 -11.06 10.50 -4.36
N SER A 38 -12.08 10.36 -3.52
CA SER A 38 -13.41 9.85 -3.92
C SER A 38 -14.05 10.63 -5.09
N GLN A 39 -13.81 11.94 -5.16
CA GLN A 39 -14.31 12.78 -6.23
C GLN A 39 -13.49 12.70 -7.54
N LEU A 40 -12.30 12.10 -7.47
CA LEU A 40 -11.39 11.96 -8.60
C LEU A 40 -11.65 10.67 -9.42
N HIS A 41 -12.42 9.74 -8.85
CA HIS A 41 -12.65 8.41 -9.43
C HIS A 41 -14.14 8.11 -9.62
N LYS A 42 -14.49 7.54 -10.77
CA LYS A 42 -15.79 6.91 -11.05
C LYS A 42 -15.73 5.39 -10.96
N LEU A 43 -14.54 4.83 -10.87
CA LEU A 43 -14.27 3.42 -10.60
C LEU A 43 -13.69 3.30 -9.18
N PRO A 44 -14.50 3.46 -8.12
CA PRO A 44 -14.01 3.65 -6.74
C PRO A 44 -13.21 2.47 -6.21
N ASP A 45 -13.46 1.26 -6.70
CA ASP A 45 -12.76 0.04 -6.24
C ASP A 45 -11.41 -0.15 -6.94
N LEU A 46 -11.22 0.40 -8.15
CA LEU A 46 -10.05 0.14 -8.99
C LEU A 46 -8.73 0.47 -8.28
N LEU A 47 -8.67 1.61 -7.59
CA LEU A 47 -7.47 2.03 -6.85
C LEU A 47 -7.08 0.97 -5.81
N GLY A 48 -8.02 0.57 -4.96
CA GLY A 48 -7.77 -0.43 -3.93
C GLY A 48 -7.57 -1.84 -4.49
N GLU A 49 -8.17 -2.18 -5.63
CA GLU A 49 -7.92 -3.47 -6.30
C GLU A 49 -6.51 -3.54 -6.90
N ILE A 50 -5.89 -2.40 -7.20
CA ILE A 50 -4.48 -2.36 -7.63
C ILE A 50 -3.54 -2.38 -6.41
N TYR A 51 -3.78 -1.55 -5.39
CA TYR A 51 -2.80 -1.26 -4.34
C TYR A 51 -3.05 -1.95 -3.00
N VAL A 52 -4.22 -2.57 -2.78
CA VAL A 52 -4.59 -3.20 -1.49
C VAL A 52 -4.92 -4.67 -1.63
N SER A 53 -5.85 -5.02 -2.53
CA SER A 53 -6.35 -6.40 -2.65
C SER A 53 -5.26 -7.44 -2.87
N PRO A 54 -4.21 -7.19 -3.69
CA PRO A 54 -3.14 -8.15 -3.90
C PRO A 54 -2.44 -8.59 -2.61
N TYR A 55 -2.21 -7.66 -1.68
CA TYR A 55 -1.53 -7.96 -0.41
C TYR A 55 -2.40 -8.79 0.50
N VAL A 56 -3.67 -8.46 0.65
CA VAL A 56 -4.60 -9.23 1.47
C VAL A 56 -4.74 -10.67 0.97
N ILE A 57 -4.71 -10.86 -0.37
CA ILE A 57 -4.87 -12.17 -1.01
C ILE A 57 -3.58 -12.99 -0.96
N TYR A 58 -2.43 -12.37 -1.26
CA TYR A 58 -1.18 -13.11 -1.51
C TYR A 58 -0.10 -12.91 -0.45
N GLN A 59 -0.28 -11.94 0.48
CA GLN A 59 0.64 -11.64 1.58
C GLN A 59 -0.11 -11.51 2.93
N PRO A 60 -1.01 -12.45 3.29
CA PRO A 60 -1.86 -12.31 4.47
C PRO A 60 -1.07 -12.18 5.79
N ASP A 61 0.18 -12.67 5.83
CA ASP A 61 1.05 -12.55 7.00
C ASP A 61 1.61 -11.13 7.20
N PHE A 62 1.50 -10.28 6.18
CA PHE A 62 1.96 -8.89 6.15
C PHE A 62 0.86 -7.90 5.75
N ALA A 63 -0.40 -8.30 5.86
CA ALA A 63 -1.56 -7.46 5.62
C ALA A 63 -2.30 -7.20 6.94
N TYR A 64 -2.45 -5.91 7.30
CA TYR A 64 -3.07 -5.49 8.55
C TYR A 64 -4.09 -4.39 8.32
N ALA A 65 -5.20 -4.46 9.06
CA ALA A 65 -6.20 -3.42 9.16
C ALA A 65 -6.02 -2.63 10.46
N LEU A 66 -6.05 -1.31 10.38
CA LEU A 66 -6.19 -0.42 11.53
C LEU A 66 -7.67 -0.21 11.78
N MET A 67 -8.13 -0.58 12.95
CA MET A 67 -9.54 -0.59 13.32
C MET A 67 -9.80 0.35 14.49
N ASP A 68 -10.88 1.14 14.40
CA ASP A 68 -11.53 1.76 15.53
C ASP A 68 -12.91 1.11 15.68
N GLN A 69 -13.08 0.26 16.68
CA GLN A 69 -14.21 -0.65 16.81
C GLN A 69 -14.43 -1.46 15.51
N ASP A 70 -15.57 -1.30 14.86
CA ASP A 70 -15.91 -1.97 13.60
C ASP A 70 -15.52 -1.17 12.34
N LYS A 71 -14.97 0.05 12.50
CA LYS A 71 -14.58 0.93 11.38
C LYS A 71 -13.12 0.67 10.99
N THR A 72 -12.88 0.36 9.72
CA THR A 72 -11.53 0.38 9.15
C THR A 72 -11.09 1.82 8.94
N VAL A 73 -9.97 2.22 9.56
CA VAL A 73 -9.47 3.60 9.56
C VAL A 73 -8.07 3.74 8.99
N GLY A 74 -7.48 2.62 8.60
CA GLY A 74 -6.17 2.57 7.97
C GLY A 74 -5.77 1.15 7.61
N TYR A 75 -4.63 1.01 6.97
CA TYR A 75 -4.01 -0.28 6.69
C TYR A 75 -2.49 -0.19 6.71
N LEU A 76 -1.88 -1.36 6.85
CA LEU A 76 -0.44 -1.58 6.74
C LEU A 76 -0.22 -2.85 5.95
N LEU A 77 0.42 -2.75 4.81
CA LEU A 77 0.58 -3.85 3.85
C LEU A 77 2.05 -3.97 3.47
N ALA A 78 2.54 -5.19 3.28
CA ALA A 78 3.86 -5.41 2.72
C ALA A 78 3.94 -6.70 1.93
N ALA A 79 4.91 -6.76 1.02
CA ALA A 79 5.39 -8.00 0.44
C ALA A 79 6.79 -8.29 1.00
N LEU A 80 6.99 -9.51 1.52
CA LEU A 80 8.29 -9.93 2.06
C LEU A 80 9.35 -10.04 0.96
N ASP A 81 8.96 -10.58 -0.20
CA ASP A 81 9.80 -10.67 -1.41
C ASP A 81 9.02 -10.10 -2.59
N THR A 82 9.43 -8.91 -3.03
CA THR A 82 8.79 -8.15 -4.11
C THR A 82 8.72 -8.94 -5.41
N LYS A 83 9.83 -9.58 -5.82
CA LYS A 83 9.87 -10.33 -7.07
C LYS A 83 8.92 -11.52 -7.07
N SER A 84 8.90 -12.27 -5.97
CA SER A 84 8.02 -13.43 -5.82
C SER A 84 6.55 -13.00 -5.85
N PHE A 85 6.24 -11.89 -5.15
CA PHE A 85 4.92 -11.30 -5.12
C PHE A 85 4.47 -10.83 -6.50
N GLU A 86 5.27 -10.01 -7.20
CA GLU A 86 4.97 -9.50 -8.54
C GLU A 86 4.79 -10.62 -9.56
N ASN A 87 5.65 -11.65 -9.55
CA ASN A 87 5.49 -12.81 -10.40
C ASN A 87 4.14 -13.52 -10.18
N LYS A 88 3.72 -13.63 -8.91
CA LYS A 88 2.42 -14.21 -8.59
C LYS A 88 1.27 -13.33 -9.10
N LEU A 89 1.38 -12.01 -8.98
CA LEU A 89 0.37 -11.10 -9.51
C LEU A 89 0.27 -11.13 -11.04
N ILE A 90 1.40 -11.21 -11.73
CA ILE A 90 1.44 -11.29 -13.19
C ILE A 90 0.72 -12.56 -13.70
N ASN A 91 0.89 -13.67 -12.99
CA ASN A 91 0.31 -14.95 -13.42
C ASN A 91 -1.14 -15.14 -12.96
N ASP A 92 -1.46 -14.76 -11.73
CA ASP A 92 -2.69 -15.19 -11.06
C ASP A 92 -3.70 -14.06 -10.81
N TYR A 93 -3.26 -12.78 -10.73
CA TYR A 93 -4.13 -11.67 -10.34
C TYR A 93 -4.43 -10.69 -11.48
N TRP A 94 -3.40 -10.12 -12.12
CA TRP A 94 -3.59 -9.10 -13.16
C TRP A 94 -4.42 -9.56 -14.35
N PRO A 95 -4.34 -10.81 -14.84
CA PRO A 95 -5.21 -11.25 -15.95
C PRO A 95 -6.69 -11.15 -15.63
N GLY A 96 -7.08 -11.52 -14.40
CA GLY A 96 -8.46 -11.43 -13.94
C GLY A 96 -8.92 -9.97 -13.81
N LEU A 97 -8.09 -9.12 -13.19
CA LEU A 97 -8.41 -7.70 -13.01
C LEU A 97 -8.48 -6.96 -14.35
N LYS A 98 -7.54 -7.20 -15.26
CA LYS A 98 -7.58 -6.65 -16.63
C LYS A 98 -8.86 -7.08 -17.38
N SER A 99 -9.30 -8.33 -17.21
CA SER A 99 -10.54 -8.83 -17.79
C SER A 99 -11.79 -8.14 -17.20
N LYS A 100 -11.81 -7.92 -15.86
CA LYS A 100 -12.89 -7.20 -15.17
C LYS A 100 -13.08 -5.80 -15.74
N TYR A 101 -11.99 -5.09 -15.99
CA TYR A 101 -12.01 -3.70 -16.48
C TYR A 101 -11.84 -3.56 -18.01
N ARG A 102 -12.08 -4.63 -18.77
CA ARG A 102 -12.00 -4.57 -20.25
C ARG A 102 -13.14 -3.79 -20.89
N LEU A 103 -14.33 -3.85 -20.30
CA LEU A 103 -15.52 -3.12 -20.74
C LEU A 103 -15.84 -2.07 -19.68
N ILE A 104 -15.39 -0.87 -19.91
CA ILE A 104 -15.59 0.29 -19.02
C ILE A 104 -16.60 1.25 -19.64
N PRO A 105 -17.35 2.02 -18.81
CA PRO A 105 -18.20 3.09 -19.30
C PRO A 105 -17.41 4.15 -20.09
N ASP A 106 -18.04 4.76 -21.10
CA ASP A 106 -17.41 5.83 -21.90
C ASP A 106 -17.08 7.09 -21.09
N SER A 107 -17.65 7.23 -19.89
CA SER A 107 -17.55 8.44 -19.04
C SER A 107 -16.78 8.18 -17.75
N ILE A 108 -15.52 7.75 -17.84
CA ILE A 108 -14.60 7.67 -16.69
C ILE A 108 -13.75 8.94 -16.55
N THR A 109 -13.15 9.15 -15.37
CA THR A 109 -12.29 10.29 -15.14
C THR A 109 -10.91 10.10 -15.78
N LYS A 110 -10.12 11.17 -15.83
CA LYS A 110 -8.72 11.08 -16.26
C LYS A 110 -7.91 10.19 -15.31
N ASN A 111 -8.15 10.31 -13.99
CA ASN A 111 -7.48 9.48 -12.97
C ASN A 111 -7.78 7.99 -13.17
N ASP A 112 -9.04 7.62 -13.48
CA ASP A 112 -9.38 6.24 -13.80
C ASP A 112 -8.67 5.73 -15.05
N GLN A 113 -8.55 6.58 -16.09
CA GLN A 113 -7.83 6.25 -17.32
C GLN A 113 -6.35 5.99 -17.05
N ASP A 114 -5.73 6.81 -16.19
CA ASP A 114 -4.33 6.68 -15.81
C ASP A 114 -4.10 5.37 -15.02
N LEU A 115 -4.98 5.05 -14.05
CA LEU A 115 -4.94 3.77 -13.33
C LEU A 115 -5.11 2.55 -14.25
N LEU A 116 -6.03 2.62 -15.21
CA LEU A 116 -6.21 1.54 -16.20
C LEU A 116 -4.98 1.38 -17.10
N SER A 117 -4.35 2.49 -17.47
CA SER A 117 -3.09 2.47 -18.22
C SER A 117 -1.97 1.85 -17.40
N GLU A 118 -1.88 2.18 -16.12
CA GLU A 118 -0.92 1.61 -15.18
C GLU A 118 -1.17 0.11 -14.99
N LEU A 119 -2.43 -0.31 -14.81
CA LEU A 119 -2.80 -1.73 -14.72
C LEU A 119 -2.31 -2.52 -15.95
N GLN A 120 -2.35 -1.94 -17.17
CA GLN A 120 -1.82 -2.62 -18.36
C GLN A 120 -0.29 -2.78 -18.34
N LYS A 121 0.42 -1.87 -17.69
CA LYS A 121 1.90 -1.83 -17.63
C LYS A 121 2.50 -2.62 -16.46
N GLN A 122 1.66 -3.20 -15.60
CA GLN A 122 2.13 -3.97 -14.44
C GLN A 122 3.18 -5.01 -14.83
N GLY A 123 4.33 -4.99 -14.17
CA GLY A 123 5.49 -5.81 -14.48
C GLY A 123 6.36 -6.06 -13.26
N LEU A 124 7.62 -6.39 -13.48
CA LEU A 124 8.58 -6.65 -12.40
C LEU A 124 9.38 -5.37 -12.08
N SER A 125 9.58 -5.13 -10.81
CA SER A 125 10.53 -4.14 -10.30
C SER A 125 11.97 -4.46 -10.73
N SER A 126 12.82 -3.43 -10.78
CA SER A 126 14.20 -3.60 -11.19
C SER A 126 14.95 -4.55 -10.25
N THR A 127 15.86 -5.33 -10.82
CA THR A 127 16.71 -6.26 -10.05
C THR A 127 17.63 -5.50 -9.09
N ASP A 128 18.10 -4.32 -9.48
CA ASP A 128 18.99 -3.50 -8.64
C ASP A 128 18.28 -3.01 -7.37
N LEU A 129 17.01 -2.62 -7.48
CA LEU A 129 16.19 -2.23 -6.34
C LEU A 129 15.94 -3.44 -5.41
N THR A 130 15.39 -4.51 -5.98
CA THR A 130 14.93 -5.66 -5.19
C THR A 130 16.06 -6.52 -4.63
N SER A 131 17.29 -6.44 -5.17
CA SER A 131 18.45 -7.09 -4.58
C SER A 131 18.92 -6.45 -3.28
N LYS A 132 18.72 -5.16 -3.11
CA LYS A 132 19.09 -4.40 -1.89
C LYS A 132 17.94 -4.25 -0.92
N TYR A 133 16.74 -4.10 -1.44
CA TYR A 133 15.50 -3.86 -0.69
C TYR A 133 14.43 -4.85 -1.16
N PRO A 134 14.55 -6.14 -0.78
CA PRO A 134 13.68 -7.20 -1.30
C PRO A 134 12.21 -7.05 -0.92
N SER A 135 11.92 -6.42 0.21
CA SER A 135 10.54 -6.17 0.64
C SER A 135 10.04 -4.81 0.18
N HIS A 136 8.71 -4.64 0.09
CA HIS A 136 8.10 -3.32 -0.06
C HIS A 136 6.85 -3.16 0.80
N LEU A 137 6.42 -1.92 1.02
CA LEU A 137 5.31 -1.61 1.92
C LEU A 137 4.37 -0.53 1.39
N HIS A 138 3.12 -0.57 1.92
CA HIS A 138 2.14 0.52 1.83
C HIS A 138 1.52 0.76 3.22
N ILE A 139 1.28 2.01 3.55
CA ILE A 139 0.56 2.43 4.75
C ILE A 139 -0.32 3.63 4.44
N ASP A 140 -1.58 3.54 4.80
CA ASP A 140 -2.49 4.67 4.75
C ASP A 140 -3.37 4.71 6.00
N ILE A 141 -3.65 5.92 6.46
CA ILE A 141 -4.50 6.21 7.61
C ILE A 141 -5.37 7.41 7.23
N ILE A 142 -6.69 7.29 7.37
CA ILE A 142 -7.62 8.39 7.05
C ILE A 142 -7.34 9.62 7.91
N GLY A 143 -7.61 10.81 7.38
CA GLY A 143 -7.18 12.10 7.94
C GLY A 143 -7.49 12.29 9.42
N GLU A 144 -8.68 11.89 9.87
CA GLU A 144 -9.13 12.01 11.27
C GLU A 144 -8.25 11.25 12.28
N TYR A 145 -7.56 10.18 11.83
CA TYR A 145 -6.71 9.32 12.66
C TYR A 145 -5.22 9.63 12.49
N GLN A 146 -4.87 10.57 11.62
CA GLN A 146 -3.49 11.00 11.45
C GLN A 146 -3.03 11.89 12.63
N GLY A 147 -1.73 11.99 12.86
CA GLY A 147 -1.16 12.82 13.92
C GLY A 147 -1.18 12.20 15.34
N ASN A 148 -1.82 11.04 15.52
CA ASN A 148 -1.94 10.34 16.82
C ASN A 148 -0.80 9.35 17.10
N GLY A 149 0.24 9.31 16.28
CA GLY A 149 1.37 8.39 16.43
C GLY A 149 1.14 6.98 15.88
N TYR A 150 -0.06 6.64 15.41
CA TYR A 150 -0.38 5.30 14.89
C TYR A 150 0.56 4.87 13.76
N GLY A 151 0.79 5.74 12.77
CA GLY A 151 1.69 5.45 11.66
C GLY A 151 3.10 5.08 12.12
N LYS A 152 3.62 5.76 13.14
CA LYS A 152 4.94 5.45 13.72
C LYS A 152 4.96 4.04 14.31
N THR A 153 3.97 3.70 15.13
CA THR A 153 3.87 2.38 15.76
C THR A 153 3.70 1.28 14.70
N MET A 154 2.85 1.51 13.69
CA MET A 154 2.60 0.56 12.60
C MET A 154 3.86 0.28 11.79
N ILE A 155 4.58 1.32 11.36
CA ILE A 155 5.85 1.14 10.60
C ILE A 155 6.90 0.43 11.46
N THR A 156 7.09 0.82 12.73
CA THR A 156 8.02 0.12 13.63
C THR A 156 7.69 -1.36 13.71
N TYR A 157 6.43 -1.69 13.95
CA TYR A 157 5.95 -3.07 13.99
C TYR A 157 6.24 -3.84 12.70
N LEU A 158 5.96 -3.25 11.53
CA LEU A 158 6.20 -3.90 10.25
C LEU A 158 7.69 -4.14 9.99
N LEU A 159 8.53 -3.14 10.28
CA LEU A 159 9.98 -3.26 10.08
C LEU A 159 10.56 -4.40 10.91
N ASP A 160 10.13 -4.54 12.18
CA ASP A 160 10.54 -5.65 13.02
C ASP A 160 10.06 -7.00 12.46
N ARG A 161 8.82 -7.08 11.99
CA ARG A 161 8.27 -8.28 11.36
C ARG A 161 9.02 -8.70 10.09
N LEU A 162 9.39 -7.73 9.26
CA LEU A 162 10.16 -8.00 8.02
C LEU A 162 11.57 -8.51 8.36
N LYS A 163 12.25 -7.91 9.35
CA LYS A 163 13.55 -8.38 9.86
C LYS A 163 13.47 -9.80 10.42
N GLU A 164 12.48 -10.08 11.28
CA GLU A 164 12.25 -11.42 11.84
C GLU A 164 12.00 -12.46 10.74
N ALA A 165 11.38 -12.07 9.63
CA ALA A 165 11.16 -12.93 8.48
C ALA A 165 12.38 -13.06 7.55
N GLY A 166 13.50 -12.41 7.88
CA GLY A 166 14.77 -12.52 7.15
C GLY A 166 14.95 -11.54 6.00
N SER A 167 14.12 -10.50 5.90
CA SER A 167 14.36 -9.43 4.93
C SER A 167 15.62 -8.64 5.30
N ILE A 168 16.40 -8.25 4.29
CA ILE A 168 17.60 -7.42 4.44
C ILE A 168 17.34 -5.93 4.17
N GLY A 169 16.13 -5.58 3.75
CA GLY A 169 15.75 -4.20 3.48
C GLY A 169 14.35 -4.10 2.86
N VAL A 170 13.80 -2.90 2.92
CA VAL A 170 12.46 -2.59 2.42
C VAL A 170 12.48 -1.29 1.62
N HIS A 171 11.70 -1.22 0.56
CA HIS A 171 11.47 -0.01 -0.21
C HIS A 171 10.00 0.38 -0.23
N LEU A 172 9.75 1.59 -0.67
CA LEU A 172 8.40 2.10 -0.93
C LEU A 172 8.43 3.10 -2.09
N HIS A 173 7.28 3.27 -2.67
CA HIS A 173 7.00 4.24 -3.73
C HIS A 173 6.05 5.31 -3.19
N MET A 174 6.28 6.56 -3.52
CA MET A 174 5.42 7.67 -3.11
C MET A 174 5.41 8.77 -4.15
N ALA A 175 4.33 9.56 -4.19
CA ALA A 175 4.29 10.74 -5.05
C ALA A 175 5.40 11.72 -4.65
N VAL A 176 6.12 12.27 -5.63
CA VAL A 176 7.21 13.24 -5.41
C VAL A 176 6.75 14.45 -4.61
N SER A 177 5.49 14.86 -4.79
CA SER A 177 4.87 16.00 -4.11
C SER A 177 4.46 15.73 -2.66
N ASN A 178 4.60 14.47 -2.16
CA ASN A 178 4.20 14.12 -0.80
C ASN A 178 5.34 14.35 0.20
N ASP A 179 5.68 15.61 0.44
CA ASP A 179 6.73 15.99 1.39
C ASP A 179 6.49 15.46 2.80
N ARG A 180 5.23 15.37 3.22
CA ARG A 180 4.86 14.84 4.53
C ARG A 180 5.29 13.38 4.69
N ALA A 181 5.01 12.53 3.69
CA ALA A 181 5.43 11.13 3.69
C ALA A 181 6.96 11.04 3.65
N ARG A 182 7.62 11.89 2.85
CA ARG A 182 9.08 11.96 2.75
C ARG A 182 9.74 12.23 4.12
N TYR A 183 9.27 13.23 4.86
CA TYR A 183 9.76 13.51 6.23
C TYR A 183 9.46 12.37 7.19
N PHE A 184 8.28 11.78 7.09
CA PHE A 184 7.88 10.65 7.93
C PHE A 184 8.83 9.46 7.74
N TYR A 185 9.09 9.01 6.50
CA TYR A 185 9.97 7.88 6.24
C TYR A 185 11.44 8.17 6.55
N ARG A 186 11.93 9.38 6.29
CA ARG A 186 13.27 9.81 6.72
C ARG A 186 13.48 9.68 8.23
N SER A 187 12.44 9.88 9.06
CA SER A 187 12.53 9.73 10.51
C SER A 187 12.80 8.29 10.97
N PHE A 188 12.58 7.30 10.10
CA PHE A 188 12.93 5.87 10.32
C PHE A 188 14.27 5.48 9.70
N GLY A 189 14.94 6.39 9.03
CA GLY A 189 16.22 6.13 8.36
C GLY A 189 16.08 5.71 6.88
N PHE A 190 14.90 5.81 6.28
CA PHE A 190 14.77 5.64 4.83
C PHE A 190 15.56 6.72 4.09
N VAL A 191 16.22 6.31 3.03
CA VAL A 191 16.96 7.18 2.11
C VAL A 191 16.31 7.17 0.73
N GLU A 192 16.41 8.26 0.01
CA GLU A 192 15.95 8.33 -1.38
C GLU A 192 16.88 7.52 -2.27
N ILE A 193 16.31 6.66 -3.11
CA ILE A 193 17.02 5.79 -4.06
C ILE A 193 16.98 6.40 -5.45
N SER A 194 15.79 6.83 -5.87
CA SER A 194 15.54 7.49 -7.15
C SER A 194 14.33 8.39 -7.07
N GLU A 195 14.29 9.39 -7.94
CA GLU A 195 13.17 10.31 -8.09
C GLU A 195 13.00 10.68 -9.56
N ASP A 196 11.77 10.74 -10.03
CA ASP A 196 11.40 11.31 -11.32
C ASP A 196 10.34 12.40 -11.15
N GLU A 197 9.64 12.80 -12.23
CA GLU A 197 8.65 13.89 -12.19
C GLU A 197 7.42 13.55 -11.33
N ASN A 198 7.12 12.28 -11.12
CA ASN A 198 5.88 11.81 -10.48
C ASN A 198 6.14 11.02 -9.20
N GLU A 199 7.23 10.27 -9.14
CA GLU A 199 7.48 9.27 -8.12
C GLU A 199 8.84 9.44 -7.45
N CYS A 200 8.88 9.21 -6.15
CA CYS A 200 10.10 9.05 -5.37
C CYS A 200 10.11 7.63 -4.78
N ILE A 201 11.23 6.92 -4.97
CA ILE A 201 11.47 5.62 -4.34
C ILE A 201 12.40 5.81 -3.16
N MET A 202 11.97 5.31 -2.00
CA MET A 202 12.79 5.34 -0.77
C MET A 202 13.08 3.91 -0.30
N GLY A 203 14.23 3.71 0.35
CA GLY A 203 14.66 2.42 0.87
C GLY A 203 15.31 2.50 2.23
N LEU A 204 15.19 1.39 2.99
CA LEU A 204 15.81 1.18 4.28
C LEU A 204 16.47 -0.20 4.30
N SER A 205 17.78 -0.24 4.56
CA SER A 205 18.50 -1.49 4.82
C SER A 205 18.38 -1.86 6.30
N PHE A 206 18.32 -3.17 6.57
CA PHE A 206 18.20 -3.74 7.91
C PHE A 206 19.52 -4.17 8.49
#